data_f5f8d73dea8e626c171097f343de64ae
#
_entry.id   f5f8d73dea8e626c171097f343de64ae
#
_cell.length_a   1.000
_cell.length_b   1.000
_cell.length_c   1.000
_cell.angle_alpha   90.00
_cell.angle_beta   90.00
_cell.angle_gamma   90.00
#
_symmetry.space_group_name_H-M   'P 1'
#
loop_
_entity.id
_entity.type
_entity.pdbx_description
1 polymer ?
#
loop_
_entity_poly.entity_id
_entity_poly.type
_entity_poly.pdbx_seq_one_letter_code
_entity_poly.pdbx_strand_id
1 'polypeptide(L)'
;MKKIILLVLSILFLNINSAFAAEGYFTSAKEIAKIQKQVSTVGYKLLNANGIEKRVVFYYKNDSTVNAFTYHSDREVVICRGLYIMLDDEAQLAAVLGHEISHGMDSYNGIFRGIFSYWNNFFTPKKYEYKADKRAVDYMVNAGYNPVAMIVMMNKSFGQRRYDWRSTHPLTSRRMMEVYEYIYKKYPEYLVNNPYKTNIYYQNFLLTSKENRAKFQEKVKTNSTQKVNYL
;
A
#
# COMPACT_ATOMS: atom_id res chain seq x y z
N MET A 1 -28.45 -7.74 -48.76
CA MET A 1 -27.87 -8.82 -47.94
C MET A 1 -26.58 -8.43 -47.23
N LYS A 2 -25.55 -7.88 -47.85
CA LYS A 2 -24.28 -7.47 -47.19
C LYS A 2 -24.44 -6.46 -46.04
N LYS A 3 -25.34 -5.50 -46.13
CA LYS A 3 -25.60 -4.48 -45.07
C LYS A 3 -26.30 -5.05 -43.83
N ILE A 4 -27.14 -6.06 -43.99
CA ILE A 4 -27.85 -6.71 -42.88
C ILE A 4 -26.86 -7.60 -42.10
N ILE A 5 -25.94 -8.30 -42.80
CA ILE A 5 -24.92 -9.12 -42.16
C ILE A 5 -23.94 -8.27 -41.30
N LEU A 6 -23.58 -7.08 -41.79
CA LEU A 6 -22.72 -6.14 -41.07
C LEU A 6 -23.39 -5.63 -39.78
N LEU A 7 -24.70 -5.36 -39.85
CA LEU A 7 -25.47 -4.89 -38.68
C LEU A 7 -25.61 -5.99 -37.61
N VAL A 8 -25.85 -7.23 -38.01
CA VAL A 8 -25.94 -8.38 -37.08
C VAL A 8 -24.59 -8.66 -36.42
N LEU A 9 -23.50 -8.56 -37.18
CA LEU A 9 -22.14 -8.72 -36.61
C LEU A 9 -21.77 -7.62 -35.61
N SER A 10 -22.18 -6.34 -35.90
CA SER A 10 -21.92 -5.24 -34.97
C SER A 10 -22.74 -5.36 -33.67
N ILE A 11 -24.00 -5.85 -33.74
CA ILE A 11 -24.82 -6.11 -32.56
C ILE A 11 -24.29 -7.30 -31.76
N LEU A 12 -23.80 -8.34 -32.40
CA LEU A 12 -23.14 -9.45 -31.71
C LEU A 12 -21.84 -9.03 -31.03
N PHE A 13 -21.01 -8.19 -31.69
CA PHE A 13 -19.79 -7.66 -31.07
C PHE A 13 -20.06 -6.73 -29.89
N LEU A 14 -21.11 -5.92 -29.94
CA LEU A 14 -21.53 -5.05 -28.82
C LEU A 14 -22.05 -5.88 -27.63
N ASN A 15 -22.77 -6.97 -27.89
CA ASN A 15 -23.26 -7.86 -26.83
C ASN A 15 -22.14 -8.71 -26.20
N ILE A 16 -21.15 -9.17 -26.99
CA ILE A 16 -19.99 -9.89 -26.46
C ILE A 16 -19.12 -8.98 -25.59
N ASN A 17 -18.87 -7.73 -26.02
CA ASN A 17 -18.11 -6.78 -25.21
C ASN A 17 -18.84 -6.35 -23.93
N SER A 18 -20.17 -6.24 -23.96
CA SER A 18 -20.96 -5.95 -22.75
C SER A 18 -21.01 -7.15 -21.78
N ALA A 19 -21.05 -8.39 -22.30
CA ALA A 19 -20.99 -9.60 -21.46
C ALA A 19 -19.62 -9.77 -20.80
N PHE A 20 -18.51 -9.58 -21.53
CA PHE A 20 -17.17 -9.61 -20.95
C PHE A 20 -16.89 -8.45 -19.97
N ALA A 21 -17.49 -7.28 -20.17
CA ALA A 21 -17.41 -6.17 -19.23
C ALA A 21 -18.27 -6.42 -17.96
N ALA A 22 -19.34 -7.19 -18.06
CA ALA A 22 -20.23 -7.49 -16.93
C ALA A 22 -19.71 -8.59 -16.00
N GLU A 23 -19.01 -9.60 -16.51
CA GLU A 23 -18.45 -10.68 -15.66
C GLU A 23 -17.35 -10.24 -14.70
N GLY A 24 -16.66 -9.14 -14.96
CA GLY A 24 -15.62 -8.58 -14.08
C GLY A 24 -16.12 -7.76 -12.88
N TYR A 25 -17.41 -7.46 -12.77
CA TYR A 25 -17.93 -6.49 -11.81
C TYR A 25 -18.85 -7.06 -10.71
N PHE A 26 -19.27 -8.31 -10.79
CA PHE A 26 -20.18 -8.88 -9.79
C PHE A 26 -19.45 -9.71 -8.73
N THR A 27 -18.75 -9.03 -7.82
CA THR A 27 -18.44 -9.64 -6.52
C THR A 27 -19.76 -9.82 -5.78
N SER A 28 -20.08 -11.05 -5.37
CA SER A 28 -21.33 -11.32 -4.67
C SER A 28 -21.40 -10.57 -3.33
N ALA A 29 -22.59 -10.21 -2.86
CA ALA A 29 -22.77 -9.57 -1.55
C ALA A 29 -22.11 -10.39 -0.41
N LYS A 30 -22.16 -11.74 -0.51
CA LYS A 30 -21.50 -12.64 0.44
C LYS A 30 -19.98 -12.51 0.42
N GLU A 31 -19.40 -12.36 -0.76
CA GLU A 31 -17.94 -12.18 -0.93
C GLU A 31 -17.50 -10.80 -0.42
N ILE A 32 -18.26 -9.74 -0.75
CA ILE A 32 -18.03 -8.39 -0.21
C ILE A 32 -18.05 -8.43 1.32
N ALA A 33 -19.03 -9.08 1.93
CA ALA A 33 -19.13 -9.20 3.38
C ALA A 33 -17.94 -9.97 3.98
N LYS A 34 -17.44 -11.02 3.31
CA LYS A 34 -16.27 -11.78 3.72
C LYS A 34 -14.99 -10.90 3.69
N ILE A 35 -14.81 -10.15 2.60
CA ILE A 35 -13.66 -9.23 2.44
C ILE A 35 -13.75 -8.12 3.49
N GLN A 36 -14.91 -7.50 3.65
CA GLN A 36 -15.14 -6.47 4.66
C GLN A 36 -14.78 -6.97 6.07
N LYS A 37 -15.18 -8.20 6.40
CA LYS A 37 -14.83 -8.83 7.69
C LYS A 37 -13.31 -8.98 7.83
N GLN A 38 -12.62 -9.45 6.80
CA GLN A 38 -11.16 -9.60 6.82
C GLN A 38 -10.45 -8.26 7.01
N VAL A 39 -10.83 -7.24 6.23
CA VAL A 39 -10.28 -5.87 6.32
C VAL A 39 -10.46 -5.32 7.74
N SER A 40 -11.66 -5.44 8.30
CA SER A 40 -11.93 -5.01 9.68
C SER A 40 -11.13 -5.80 10.71
N THR A 41 -11.03 -7.12 10.55
CA THR A 41 -10.28 -7.99 11.49
C THR A 41 -8.82 -7.61 11.52
N VAL A 42 -8.17 -7.45 10.36
CA VAL A 42 -6.76 -7.04 10.28
C VAL A 42 -6.57 -5.63 10.82
N GLY A 43 -7.46 -4.70 10.47
CA GLY A 43 -7.40 -3.33 10.96
C GLY A 43 -7.51 -3.24 12.49
N TYR A 44 -8.48 -3.91 13.10
CA TYR A 44 -8.61 -3.93 14.55
C TYR A 44 -7.47 -4.67 15.26
N LYS A 45 -6.92 -5.71 14.65
CA LYS A 45 -5.71 -6.37 15.18
C LYS A 45 -4.53 -5.40 15.24
N LEU A 46 -4.33 -4.57 14.20
CA LEU A 46 -3.32 -3.53 14.20
C LEU A 46 -3.57 -2.49 15.31
N LEU A 47 -4.81 -2.00 15.46
CA LEU A 47 -5.14 -1.03 16.51
C LEU A 47 -4.85 -1.59 17.91
N ASN A 48 -5.35 -2.79 18.19
CA ASN A 48 -5.22 -3.43 19.51
C ASN A 48 -3.76 -3.70 19.87
N ALA A 49 -3.00 -4.27 18.93
CA ALA A 49 -1.59 -4.61 19.19
C ALA A 49 -0.70 -3.36 19.41
N ASN A 50 -1.17 -2.18 19.00
CA ASN A 50 -0.44 -0.93 19.13
C ASN A 50 -1.03 0.03 20.16
N GLY A 51 -2.00 -0.40 20.95
CA GLY A 51 -2.64 0.43 21.98
C GLY A 51 -3.31 1.68 21.40
N ILE A 52 -3.81 1.60 20.16
CA ILE A 52 -4.48 2.72 19.49
C ILE A 52 -5.94 2.74 19.93
N GLU A 53 -6.25 3.52 20.97
CA GLU A 53 -7.60 3.66 21.56
C GLU A 53 -8.52 4.59 20.76
N LYS A 54 -8.05 5.12 19.65
CA LYS A 54 -8.86 5.98 18.79
C LYS A 54 -9.83 5.16 17.96
N ARG A 55 -11.07 5.62 17.86
CA ARG A 55 -12.04 4.99 16.96
C ARG A 55 -11.59 5.16 15.52
N VAL A 56 -11.27 4.07 14.86
CA VAL A 56 -11.00 3.96 13.42
C VAL A 56 -11.95 2.92 12.84
N VAL A 57 -12.55 3.22 11.72
CA VAL A 57 -13.45 2.30 11.01
C VAL A 57 -12.80 1.88 9.71
N PHE A 58 -12.95 0.63 9.35
CA PHE A 58 -12.33 0.04 8.16
C PHE A 58 -13.39 -0.36 7.16
N TYR A 59 -13.22 0.07 5.91
CA TYR A 59 -14.15 -0.24 4.82
C TYR A 59 -13.44 -0.86 3.62
N TYR A 60 -14.11 -1.85 3.04
CA TYR A 60 -13.82 -2.31 1.70
C TYR A 60 -14.77 -1.64 0.71
N LYS A 61 -14.21 -0.99 -0.30
CA LYS A 61 -14.98 -0.38 -1.39
C LYS A 61 -14.85 -1.22 -2.65
N ASN A 62 -15.96 -1.71 -3.18
CA ASN A 62 -15.99 -2.48 -4.44
C ASN A 62 -15.76 -1.58 -5.65
N ASP A 63 -14.58 -1.01 -5.74
CA ASP A 63 -14.11 -0.06 -6.75
C ASP A 63 -12.83 -0.60 -7.38
N SER A 64 -12.72 -0.59 -8.71
CA SER A 64 -11.57 -1.14 -9.44
C SER A 64 -10.27 -0.34 -9.29
N THR A 65 -10.32 0.81 -8.66
CA THR A 65 -9.14 1.66 -8.43
C THR A 65 -8.11 0.93 -7.57
N VAL A 66 -6.84 0.97 -7.99
CA VAL A 66 -5.71 0.48 -7.18
C VAL A 66 -5.35 1.58 -6.17
N ASN A 67 -6.08 1.60 -5.05
CA ASN A 67 -5.93 2.64 -4.02
C ASN A 67 -6.40 2.18 -2.64
N ALA A 68 -5.84 2.80 -1.61
CA ALA A 68 -6.38 2.90 -0.27
C ALA A 68 -6.25 4.35 0.21
N PHE A 69 -7.08 4.77 1.13
CA PHE A 69 -7.04 6.14 1.64
C PHE A 69 -7.73 6.26 3.00
N THR A 70 -7.38 7.31 3.74
CA THR A 70 -8.00 7.64 5.02
C THR A 70 -8.80 8.93 4.90
N TYR A 71 -10.08 8.89 5.26
CA TYR A 71 -10.86 10.10 5.50
C TYR A 71 -10.51 10.67 6.88
N HIS A 72 -9.81 11.78 6.88
CA HIS A 72 -9.27 12.38 8.11
C HIS A 72 -10.35 12.90 9.06
N SER A 73 -11.48 13.39 8.52
CA SER A 73 -12.62 13.89 9.31
C SER A 73 -13.25 12.79 10.17
N ASP A 74 -13.40 11.59 9.61
CA ASP A 74 -14.20 10.52 10.20
C ASP A 74 -13.36 9.35 10.71
N ARG A 75 -12.05 9.38 10.44
CA ARG A 75 -11.12 8.28 10.73
C ARG A 75 -11.55 6.97 10.08
N GLU A 76 -11.94 7.08 8.84
CA GLU A 76 -12.30 5.94 8.01
C GLU A 76 -11.12 5.56 7.12
N VAL A 77 -10.67 4.34 7.26
CA VAL A 77 -9.68 3.72 6.38
C VAL A 77 -10.41 2.90 5.34
N VAL A 78 -10.22 3.24 4.09
CA VAL A 78 -10.89 2.57 2.96
C VAL A 78 -9.85 1.89 2.10
N ILE A 79 -10.07 0.61 1.77
CA ILE A 79 -9.33 -0.09 0.73
C ILE A 79 -10.24 -0.40 -0.45
N CYS A 80 -9.80 -0.03 -1.66
CA CYS A 80 -10.52 -0.33 -2.88
C CYS A 80 -10.21 -1.75 -3.37
N ARG A 81 -11.20 -2.37 -4.06
CA ARG A 81 -11.07 -3.71 -4.64
C ARG A 81 -9.84 -3.86 -5.51
N GLY A 82 -9.54 -2.85 -6.36
CA GLY A 82 -8.40 -2.90 -7.26
C GLY A 82 -7.07 -3.12 -6.54
N LEU A 83 -6.86 -2.50 -5.37
CA LEU A 83 -5.68 -2.76 -4.55
C LEU A 83 -5.80 -4.08 -3.79
N TYR A 84 -6.97 -4.36 -3.18
CA TYR A 84 -7.19 -5.54 -2.37
C TYR A 84 -6.88 -6.85 -3.13
N ILE A 85 -7.33 -6.98 -4.39
CA ILE A 85 -7.10 -8.19 -5.21
C ILE A 85 -5.62 -8.38 -5.61
N MET A 86 -4.79 -7.36 -5.45
CA MET A 86 -3.34 -7.46 -5.68
C MET A 86 -2.59 -8.00 -4.46
N LEU A 87 -3.21 -8.07 -3.29
CA LEU A 87 -2.57 -8.54 -2.06
C LEU A 87 -2.63 -10.07 -1.99
N ASP A 88 -1.49 -10.70 -1.71
CA ASP A 88 -1.39 -12.17 -1.70
C ASP A 88 -1.70 -12.76 -0.30
N ASP A 89 -1.52 -11.95 0.77
CA ASP A 89 -1.66 -12.41 2.14
C ASP A 89 -2.09 -11.29 3.12
N GLU A 90 -2.39 -11.68 4.36
CA GLU A 90 -2.78 -10.75 5.40
C GLU A 90 -1.68 -9.75 5.79
N ALA A 91 -0.40 -10.11 5.67
CA ALA A 91 0.68 -9.20 6.03
C ALA A 91 0.78 -8.05 5.02
N GLN A 92 0.52 -8.30 3.74
CA GLN A 92 0.41 -7.24 2.73
C GLN A 92 -0.81 -6.34 2.99
N LEU A 93 -1.95 -6.90 3.41
CA LEU A 93 -3.12 -6.12 3.83
C LEU A 93 -2.80 -5.28 5.08
N ALA A 94 -2.11 -5.86 6.05
CA ALA A 94 -1.68 -5.15 7.25
C ALA A 94 -0.72 -4.00 6.94
N ALA A 95 0.15 -4.14 5.92
CA ALA A 95 1.02 -3.06 5.45
C ALA A 95 0.23 -1.86 4.92
N VAL A 96 -0.78 -2.11 4.07
CA VAL A 96 -1.67 -1.06 3.55
C VAL A 96 -2.43 -0.39 4.69
N LEU A 97 -3.12 -1.17 5.52
CA LEU A 97 -3.94 -0.62 6.60
C LEU A 97 -3.09 0.10 7.66
N GLY A 98 -1.91 -0.42 7.99
CA GLY A 98 -0.97 0.22 8.92
C GLY A 98 -0.48 1.58 8.43
N HIS A 99 -0.21 1.69 7.13
CA HIS A 99 0.16 2.96 6.48
C HIS A 99 -0.99 3.98 6.57
N GLU A 100 -2.21 3.57 6.25
CA GLU A 100 -3.40 4.43 6.31
C GLU A 100 -3.74 4.84 7.77
N ILE A 101 -3.64 3.91 8.73
CA ILE A 101 -3.78 4.22 10.16
C ILE A 101 -2.78 5.29 10.57
N SER A 102 -1.52 5.21 10.10
CA SER A 102 -0.49 6.21 10.45
C SER A 102 -0.87 7.61 9.98
N HIS A 103 -1.42 7.74 8.76
CA HIS A 103 -1.94 9.02 8.27
C HIS A 103 -3.11 9.52 9.10
N GLY A 104 -4.06 8.66 9.45
CA GLY A 104 -5.17 8.98 10.34
C GLY A 104 -4.73 9.49 11.70
N MET A 105 -3.68 8.91 12.28
CA MET A 105 -3.14 9.35 13.58
C MET A 105 -2.44 10.70 13.50
N ASP A 106 -1.72 11.01 12.43
CA ASP A 106 -1.06 12.31 12.27
C ASP A 106 -2.08 13.46 12.13
N SER A 107 -3.17 13.23 11.43
CA SER A 107 -4.28 14.19 11.33
C SER A 107 -4.94 14.46 12.69
N TYR A 108 -5.04 13.44 13.53
CA TYR A 108 -5.65 13.51 14.84
C TYR A 108 -4.83 14.38 15.83
N ASN A 109 -3.51 14.35 15.74
CA ASN A 109 -2.61 15.08 16.62
C ASN A 109 -2.52 16.60 16.32
N GLY A 110 -3.42 17.11 15.48
CA GLY A 110 -3.56 18.57 15.27
C GLY A 110 -2.55 19.19 14.32
N ILE A 111 -1.68 18.40 13.69
CA ILE A 111 -0.69 18.90 12.72
C ILE A 111 -1.39 19.48 11.47
N PHE A 112 -2.67 19.11 11.24
CA PHE A 112 -3.47 19.55 10.10
C PHE A 112 -4.86 20.05 10.49
N ARG A 113 -5.02 20.71 11.66
CA ARG A 113 -6.27 21.37 12.03
C ARG A 113 -6.45 22.65 11.20
N GLY A 114 -7.47 22.70 10.35
CA GLY A 114 -7.91 23.90 9.65
C GLY A 114 -8.06 23.73 8.14
N ILE A 115 -8.31 24.86 7.45
CA ILE A 115 -8.55 24.99 6.00
C ILE A 115 -7.50 24.28 5.12
N PHE A 116 -6.30 24.05 5.65
CA PHE A 116 -5.23 23.33 4.97
C PHE A 116 -5.49 21.82 4.80
N SER A 117 -6.42 21.20 5.52
CA SER A 117 -6.71 19.76 5.37
C SER A 117 -7.34 19.44 4.01
N TYR A 118 -8.08 20.37 3.42
CA TYR A 118 -8.72 20.20 2.11
C TYR A 118 -7.71 20.29 0.95
N TRP A 119 -6.69 21.14 1.11
CA TRP A 119 -5.60 21.31 0.12
C TRP A 119 -4.50 20.26 0.26
N ASN A 120 -4.31 19.66 1.45
CA ASN A 120 -3.25 18.69 1.72
C ASN A 120 -3.49 17.29 1.13
N ASN A 121 -4.69 16.95 0.71
CA ASN A 121 -4.94 15.72 -0.06
C ASN A 121 -4.17 15.69 -1.41
N PHE A 122 -3.68 16.84 -1.89
CA PHE A 122 -2.89 16.96 -3.09
C PHE A 122 -1.36 17.09 -2.82
N PHE A 123 -0.95 17.41 -1.60
CA PHE A 123 0.46 17.70 -1.28
C PHE A 123 0.86 17.13 0.08
N THR A 124 0.73 15.82 0.29
CA THR A 124 1.35 15.21 1.46
C THR A 124 2.87 15.34 1.33
N PRO A 125 3.56 16.14 2.19
CA PRO A 125 5.01 16.26 2.08
C PRO A 125 5.66 14.89 2.18
N LYS A 126 6.62 14.60 1.30
CA LYS A 126 7.31 13.32 1.19
C LYS A 126 7.81 12.76 2.53
N LYS A 127 8.17 13.63 3.48
CA LYS A 127 8.60 13.23 4.82
C LYS A 127 7.51 12.49 5.62
N TYR A 128 6.23 12.78 5.38
CA TYR A 128 5.14 12.10 6.07
C TYR A 128 4.90 10.69 5.53
N GLU A 129 5.14 10.48 4.24
CA GLU A 129 5.10 9.14 3.64
C GLU A 129 6.14 8.21 4.28
N TYR A 130 7.40 8.66 4.37
CA TYR A 130 8.46 7.89 5.03
C TYR A 130 8.16 7.63 6.52
N LYS A 131 7.52 8.58 7.19
CA LYS A 131 7.08 8.42 8.58
C LYS A 131 5.96 7.40 8.68
N ALA A 132 4.98 7.48 7.78
CA ALA A 132 3.85 6.55 7.74
C ALA A 132 4.32 5.12 7.43
N ASP A 133 5.25 4.96 6.49
CA ASP A 133 5.84 3.66 6.16
C ASP A 133 6.56 3.03 7.37
N LYS A 134 7.42 3.78 8.05
CA LYS A 134 8.15 3.28 9.23
C LYS A 134 7.22 2.94 10.39
N ARG A 135 6.20 3.75 10.60
CA ARG A 135 5.20 3.48 11.63
C ARG A 135 4.33 2.27 11.29
N ALA A 136 4.01 2.08 10.00
CA ALA A 136 3.32 0.88 9.54
C ALA A 136 4.16 -0.39 9.80
N VAL A 137 5.47 -0.34 9.57
CA VAL A 137 6.39 -1.45 9.94
C VAL A 137 6.28 -1.77 11.43
N ASP A 138 6.30 -0.76 12.32
CA ASP A 138 6.14 -0.97 13.76
C ASP A 138 4.77 -1.59 14.09
N TYR A 139 3.71 -1.08 13.48
CA TYR A 139 2.35 -1.60 13.67
C TYR A 139 2.22 -3.05 13.24
N MET A 140 2.84 -3.41 12.12
CA MET A 140 2.85 -4.79 11.62
C MET A 140 3.57 -5.73 12.57
N VAL A 141 4.78 -5.36 13.01
CA VAL A 141 5.60 -6.19 13.91
C VAL A 141 4.87 -6.43 15.24
N ASN A 142 4.33 -5.37 15.86
CA ASN A 142 3.57 -5.48 17.09
C ASN A 142 2.33 -6.38 16.96
N ALA A 143 1.71 -6.39 15.76
CA ALA A 143 0.57 -7.26 15.45
C ALA A 143 0.98 -8.68 14.99
N GLY A 144 2.27 -9.02 15.00
CA GLY A 144 2.78 -10.33 14.58
C GLY A 144 2.81 -10.57 13.09
N TYR A 145 2.80 -9.51 12.27
CA TYR A 145 2.96 -9.61 10.82
C TYR A 145 4.41 -9.38 10.40
N ASN A 146 4.82 -10.08 9.34
CA ASN A 146 6.16 -9.88 8.77
C ASN A 146 6.23 -8.54 8.00
N PRO A 147 7.07 -7.57 8.41
CA PRO A 147 7.12 -6.25 7.81
C PRO A 147 7.73 -6.24 6.39
N VAL A 148 8.43 -7.30 5.96
CA VAL A 148 8.95 -7.41 4.59
C VAL A 148 7.81 -7.46 3.56
N ALA A 149 6.61 -7.89 3.97
CA ALA A 149 5.40 -7.84 3.16
C ALA A 149 5.13 -6.44 2.59
N MET A 150 5.51 -5.38 3.31
CA MET A 150 5.36 -4.00 2.84
C MET A 150 6.19 -3.71 1.60
N ILE A 151 7.42 -4.22 1.51
CA ILE A 151 8.28 -4.08 0.33
C ILE A 151 7.66 -4.82 -0.86
N VAL A 152 7.16 -6.04 -0.63
CA VAL A 152 6.50 -6.86 -1.66
C VAL A 152 5.25 -6.14 -2.18
N MET A 153 4.39 -5.69 -1.27
CA MET A 153 3.16 -4.96 -1.58
C MET A 153 3.45 -3.70 -2.40
N MET A 154 4.41 -2.87 -1.98
CA MET A 154 4.78 -1.66 -2.70
C MET A 154 5.29 -1.96 -4.11
N ASN A 155 6.17 -2.94 -4.25
CA ASN A 155 6.75 -3.29 -5.54
C ASN A 155 5.74 -3.91 -6.51
N LYS A 156 4.74 -4.63 -5.99
CA LYS A 156 3.66 -5.24 -6.76
C LYS A 156 2.59 -4.24 -7.18
N SER A 157 2.18 -3.38 -6.24
CA SER A 157 0.97 -2.58 -6.39
C SER A 157 1.21 -1.18 -6.95
N PHE A 158 2.42 -0.64 -6.79
CA PHE A 158 2.72 0.73 -7.19
C PHE A 158 3.81 0.79 -8.24
N GLY A 159 3.47 1.36 -9.39
CA GLY A 159 4.44 1.60 -10.46
C GLY A 159 5.54 2.59 -10.07
N GLN A 160 6.71 2.43 -10.66
CA GLN A 160 7.82 3.37 -10.52
C GLN A 160 7.61 4.57 -11.46
N ARG A 161 7.48 5.78 -10.89
CA ARG A 161 7.46 7.01 -11.70
C ARG A 161 8.90 7.41 -12.07
N ARG A 162 9.06 7.99 -13.26
CA ARG A 162 10.38 8.41 -13.77
C ARG A 162 10.94 9.60 -12.99
N TYR A 163 10.07 10.52 -12.52
CA TYR A 163 10.49 11.77 -11.89
C TYR A 163 9.74 11.99 -10.58
N ASP A 164 10.51 12.24 -9.52
CA ASP A 164 10.01 12.48 -8.17
C ASP A 164 9.31 13.85 -8.02
N TRP A 165 9.74 14.86 -8.79
CA TRP A 165 9.21 16.21 -8.67
C TRP A 165 7.75 16.38 -9.17
N ARG A 166 7.26 15.44 -9.99
CA ARG A 166 5.87 15.40 -10.46
C ARG A 166 4.96 14.51 -9.61
N SER A 167 5.50 13.91 -8.56
CA SER A 167 4.76 12.99 -7.71
C SER A 167 4.38 13.66 -6.39
N THR A 168 3.14 13.49 -5.99
CA THR A 168 2.67 13.83 -4.64
C THR A 168 3.30 12.93 -3.58
N HIS A 169 3.72 11.72 -3.97
CA HIS A 169 4.43 10.75 -3.13
C HIS A 169 5.88 10.59 -3.59
N PRO A 170 6.83 10.23 -2.70
CA PRO A 170 8.18 9.86 -3.07
C PRO A 170 8.19 8.70 -4.06
N LEU A 171 9.28 8.56 -4.81
CA LEU A 171 9.46 7.39 -5.69
C LEU A 171 9.35 6.10 -4.88
N THR A 172 8.63 5.12 -5.44
CA THR A 172 8.41 3.82 -4.79
C THR A 172 9.74 3.13 -4.44
N SER A 173 10.75 3.24 -5.31
CA SER A 173 12.11 2.72 -5.04
C SER A 173 12.73 3.32 -3.77
N ARG A 174 12.58 4.62 -3.54
CA ARG A 174 13.08 5.29 -2.33
C ARG A 174 12.33 4.85 -1.09
N ARG A 175 11.00 4.75 -1.17
CA ARG A 175 10.19 4.28 -0.05
C ARG A 175 10.57 2.85 0.35
N MET A 176 10.69 1.95 -0.61
CA MET A 176 11.12 0.57 -0.35
C MET A 176 12.50 0.50 0.31
N MET A 177 13.46 1.34 -0.10
CA MET A 177 14.77 1.39 0.53
C MET A 177 14.75 1.95 1.96
N GLU A 178 13.95 2.98 2.23
CA GLU A 178 13.76 3.51 3.60
C GLU A 178 13.11 2.47 4.52
N VAL A 179 12.15 1.71 4.01
CA VAL A 179 11.53 0.57 4.73
C VAL A 179 12.55 -0.53 4.98
N TYR A 180 13.33 -0.92 3.96
CA TYR A 180 14.38 -1.92 4.09
C TYR A 180 15.44 -1.51 5.12
N GLU A 181 15.95 -0.27 5.06
CA GLU A 181 16.90 0.28 6.05
C GLU A 181 16.29 0.26 7.46
N TYR A 182 15.01 0.60 7.60
CA TYR A 182 14.32 0.62 8.88
C TYR A 182 14.18 -0.79 9.47
N ILE A 183 13.77 -1.76 8.67
CA ILE A 183 13.69 -3.17 9.10
C ILE A 183 15.08 -3.69 9.46
N TYR A 184 16.10 -3.42 8.64
CA TYR A 184 17.47 -3.84 8.92
C TYR A 184 17.97 -3.34 10.29
N LYS A 185 17.66 -2.10 10.65
CA LYS A 185 18.13 -1.49 11.89
C LYS A 185 17.34 -1.92 13.12
N LYS A 186 16.06 -2.10 12.99
CA LYS A 186 15.17 -2.29 14.15
C LYS A 186 14.67 -3.73 14.30
N TYR A 187 14.54 -4.46 13.23
CA TYR A 187 13.94 -5.77 13.14
C TYR A 187 14.71 -6.70 12.20
N PRO A 188 16.04 -6.83 12.33
CA PRO A 188 16.89 -7.55 11.37
C PRO A 188 16.51 -9.02 11.21
N GLU A 189 15.92 -9.64 12.23
CA GLU A 189 15.47 -11.03 12.23
C GLU A 189 14.46 -11.33 11.11
N TYR A 190 13.65 -10.34 10.72
CA TYR A 190 12.70 -10.50 9.61
C TYR A 190 13.35 -10.53 8.23
N LEU A 191 14.54 -9.96 8.08
CA LEU A 191 15.32 -10.09 6.84
C LEU A 191 16.04 -11.42 6.75
N VAL A 192 16.45 -11.99 7.89
CA VAL A 192 17.06 -13.31 7.98
C VAL A 192 16.01 -14.40 7.75
N ASN A 193 14.91 -14.35 8.51
CA ASN A 193 13.79 -15.30 8.45
C ASN A 193 12.68 -14.77 7.53
N ASN A 194 13.04 -14.46 6.30
CA ASN A 194 12.15 -13.81 5.35
C ASN A 194 11.34 -14.83 4.53
N PRO A 195 10.01 -14.96 4.73
CA PRO A 195 9.16 -15.87 3.95
C PRO A 195 9.00 -15.41 2.48
N TYR A 196 9.28 -14.14 2.17
CA TYR A 196 9.21 -13.60 0.80
C TYR A 196 10.52 -13.75 0.02
N LYS A 197 11.50 -14.48 0.55
CA LYS A 197 12.82 -14.61 -0.08
C LYS A 197 12.76 -15.06 -1.55
N THR A 198 11.80 -15.92 -1.88
CA THR A 198 11.58 -16.45 -3.25
C THR A 198 10.47 -15.70 -4.02
N ASN A 199 9.79 -14.74 -3.38
CA ASN A 199 8.74 -13.96 -4.03
C ASN A 199 9.32 -13.10 -5.15
N ILE A 200 8.71 -13.13 -6.34
CA ILE A 200 9.21 -12.45 -7.54
C ILE A 200 9.34 -10.92 -7.35
N TYR A 201 8.44 -10.30 -6.60
CA TYR A 201 8.48 -8.87 -6.34
C TYR A 201 9.58 -8.51 -5.33
N TYR A 202 9.82 -9.37 -4.33
CA TYR A 202 10.97 -9.19 -3.44
C TYR A 202 12.30 -9.37 -4.18
N GLN A 203 12.40 -10.36 -5.06
CA GLN A 203 13.56 -10.56 -5.92
C GLN A 203 13.77 -9.38 -6.88
N ASN A 204 12.69 -8.84 -7.46
CA ASN A 204 12.76 -7.63 -8.27
C ASN A 204 13.29 -6.44 -7.47
N PHE A 205 12.80 -6.24 -6.22
CA PHE A 205 13.34 -5.23 -5.32
C PHE A 205 14.84 -5.43 -5.08
N LEU A 206 15.28 -6.65 -4.79
CA LEU A 206 16.71 -6.95 -4.58
C LEU A 206 17.55 -6.63 -5.82
N LEU A 207 17.06 -6.93 -7.00
CA LEU A 207 17.73 -6.63 -8.26
C LEU A 207 17.83 -5.12 -8.48
N THR A 208 16.72 -4.42 -8.40
CA THR A 208 16.61 -2.99 -8.76
C THR A 208 17.21 -2.05 -7.69
N SER A 209 17.34 -2.52 -6.45
CA SER A 209 17.93 -1.74 -5.34
C SER A 209 19.41 -2.03 -5.08
N LYS A 210 20.09 -2.79 -5.96
CA LYS A 210 21.49 -3.24 -5.73
C LYS A 210 22.44 -2.10 -5.35
N GLU A 211 22.43 -1.00 -6.10
CA GLU A 211 23.29 0.16 -5.84
C GLU A 211 22.89 0.87 -4.54
N ASN A 212 21.61 1.08 -4.30
CA ASN A 212 21.11 1.70 -3.08
C ASN A 212 21.48 0.87 -1.84
N ARG A 213 21.37 -0.46 -1.92
CA ARG A 213 21.77 -1.36 -0.84
C ARG A 213 23.27 -1.38 -0.62
N ALA A 214 24.09 -1.25 -1.67
CA ALA A 214 25.54 -1.10 -1.54
C ALA A 214 25.90 0.20 -0.80
N LYS A 215 25.29 1.34 -1.14
CA LYS A 215 25.44 2.60 -0.39
C LYS A 215 25.05 2.45 1.08
N PHE A 216 23.97 1.73 1.35
CA PHE A 216 23.55 1.48 2.71
C PHE A 216 24.54 0.57 3.47
N GLN A 217 25.03 -0.49 2.85
CA GLN A 217 26.05 -1.36 3.45
C GLN A 217 27.34 -0.62 3.78
N GLU A 218 27.78 0.29 2.90
CA GLU A 218 28.95 1.13 3.17
C GLU A 218 28.71 2.06 4.38
N LYS A 219 27.52 2.65 4.47
CA LYS A 219 27.13 3.44 5.66
C LYS A 219 27.19 2.59 6.95
N VAL A 220 26.73 1.35 6.91
CA VAL A 220 26.79 0.44 8.08
C VAL A 220 28.23 0.12 8.44
N LYS A 221 29.09 -0.20 7.46
CA LYS A 221 30.52 -0.50 7.70
C LYS A 221 31.28 0.67 8.31
N THR A 222 30.98 1.88 7.86
CA THR A 222 31.69 3.10 8.30
C THR A 222 31.07 3.74 9.53
N ASN A 223 30.01 3.16 10.11
CA ASN A 223 29.22 3.75 11.21
C ASN A 223 28.77 5.21 10.91
N SER A 224 28.56 5.53 9.65
CA SER A 224 28.21 6.88 9.24
C SER A 224 26.79 7.25 9.69
N THR A 225 26.64 8.43 10.29
CA THR A 225 25.34 9.02 10.67
C THR A 225 24.66 9.75 9.51
N GLN A 226 25.36 9.98 8.40
CA GLN A 226 24.81 10.67 7.25
C GLN A 226 23.64 9.93 6.62
N LYS A 227 22.61 10.67 6.22
CA LYS A 227 21.47 10.10 5.49
C LYS A 227 21.91 9.65 4.11
N VAL A 228 21.54 8.42 3.73
CA VAL A 228 21.75 7.94 2.35
C VAL A 228 20.67 8.54 1.44
N ASN A 229 21.11 9.16 0.35
CA ASN A 229 20.19 9.58 -0.72
C ASN A 229 19.99 8.42 -1.69
N TYR A 230 18.86 7.74 -1.55
CA TYR A 230 18.47 6.67 -2.46
C TYR A 230 17.97 7.22 -3.80
N LEU A 231 18.29 6.51 -4.88
CA LEU A 231 17.87 6.81 -6.24
C LEU A 231 16.53 6.16 -6.58
#